data_fc4ff4571ca24a05dd3d430b6ba802d7
#
_entry.id   fc4ff4571ca24a05dd3d430b6ba802d7
#
_cell.length_a   1.000
_cell.length_b   1.000
_cell.length_c   1.000
_cell.angle_alpha   90.00
_cell.angle_beta   90.00
_cell.angle_gamma   90.00
#
_symmetry.space_group_name_H-M   'P 1'
#
loop_
_entity.id
_entity.type
_entity.pdbx_description
1 polymer ?
#
loop_
_entity_poly.entity_id
_entity_poly.type
_entity_poly.pdbx_seq_one_letter_code
_entity_poly.pdbx_strand_id
1 'polypeptide(L)'
;NIIKVSKGLSLNDCYWVVEEGFEGTFDKYNLYDNRFSRVLALIAFTGYGSSIRSSLASCPEFTTNGMLPKCWRRSGNVIRLYKGGTKGASNTGREPYSEYYAAQIAKILGINAIEYNLSKWEGELCSTCVLFTSKEKPPGESDNDPPAASLTCSND
;
A
#
# COMPACT_ATOMS: atom_id res chain seq x y z
N ASN A 1 -4.73 11.39 -16.22
CA ASN A 1 -5.61 10.42 -15.58
C ASN A 1 -4.77 9.47 -14.73
N ILE A 2 -5.00 9.44 -13.40
CA ILE A 2 -4.21 8.63 -12.44
C ILE A 2 -4.28 7.14 -12.78
N ILE A 3 -5.43 6.63 -13.19
CA ILE A 3 -5.63 5.21 -13.52
C ILE A 3 -4.71 4.77 -14.68
N LYS A 4 -4.57 5.58 -15.72
CA LYS A 4 -3.65 5.27 -16.84
C LYS A 4 -2.19 5.15 -16.38
N VAL A 5 -1.76 6.00 -15.45
CA VAL A 5 -0.39 6.00 -14.92
C VAL A 5 -0.17 4.85 -13.93
N SER A 6 -1.09 4.68 -12.97
CA SER A 6 -0.99 3.65 -11.93
C SER A 6 -1.39 2.26 -12.42
N LYS A 7 -2.08 2.17 -13.56
CA LYS A 7 -2.71 0.92 -14.05
C LYS A 7 -3.65 0.26 -13.03
N GLY A 8 -4.21 1.06 -12.11
CA GLY A 8 -5.02 0.56 -11.02
C GLY A 8 -4.29 -0.35 -10.02
N LEU A 9 -2.98 -0.52 -10.17
CA LEU A 9 -2.20 -1.44 -9.33
C LEU A 9 -2.25 -1.06 -7.85
N SER A 10 -2.49 -2.04 -6.99
CA SER A 10 -2.49 -1.90 -5.54
C SER A 10 -1.71 -3.04 -4.86
N LEU A 11 -1.52 -2.92 -3.54
CA LEU A 11 -1.01 -4.01 -2.70
C LEU A 11 -2.14 -4.67 -1.90
N ASN A 12 -3.39 -4.36 -2.22
CA ASN A 12 -4.56 -4.94 -1.57
C ASN A 12 -5.18 -6.07 -2.40
N ASP A 13 -4.86 -6.12 -3.69
CA ASP A 13 -5.38 -7.08 -4.65
C ASP A 13 -4.36 -7.38 -5.74
N CYS A 14 -4.73 -8.22 -6.71
CA CYS A 14 -3.91 -8.60 -7.86
C CYS A 14 -4.54 -8.19 -9.20
N TYR A 15 -5.42 -7.20 -9.18
CA TYR A 15 -6.04 -6.65 -10.39
C TYR A 15 -5.20 -5.51 -10.96
N TRP A 16 -5.33 -5.30 -12.26
CA TRP A 16 -4.81 -4.14 -12.94
C TRP A 16 -5.72 -3.70 -14.08
N VAL A 17 -5.60 -2.44 -14.48
CA VAL A 17 -6.38 -1.84 -15.55
C VAL A 17 -5.43 -1.35 -16.63
N VAL A 18 -5.56 -1.88 -17.83
CA VAL A 18 -4.74 -1.51 -18.98
C VAL A 18 -5.62 -1.17 -20.17
N GLU A 19 -5.10 -0.36 -21.08
CA GLU A 19 -5.77 -0.05 -22.34
C GLU A 19 -5.76 -1.28 -23.25
N GLU A 20 -6.78 -1.39 -24.11
CA GLU A 20 -6.83 -2.42 -25.15
C GLU A 20 -5.58 -2.32 -26.04
N GLY A 21 -4.97 -3.47 -26.34
CA GLY A 21 -3.72 -3.53 -27.11
C GLY A 21 -2.45 -3.22 -26.30
N PHE A 22 -2.52 -3.09 -24.97
CA PHE A 22 -1.33 -2.93 -24.16
C PHE A 22 -0.47 -4.20 -24.14
N GLU A 23 0.77 -4.12 -24.62
CA GLU A 23 1.67 -5.28 -24.78
C GLU A 23 2.45 -5.67 -23.50
N GLY A 24 2.17 -5.06 -22.35
CA GLY A 24 2.82 -5.39 -21.08
C GLY A 24 2.18 -6.59 -20.37
N THR A 25 2.89 -7.19 -19.45
CA THR A 25 2.38 -8.26 -18.59
C THR A 25 2.31 -7.82 -17.14
N PHE A 26 1.38 -8.37 -16.35
CA PHE A 26 1.23 -8.06 -14.93
C PHE A 26 2.54 -8.25 -14.15
N ASP A 27 3.29 -9.33 -14.42
CA ASP A 27 4.57 -9.61 -13.75
C ASP A 27 5.60 -8.48 -13.91
N LYS A 28 5.59 -7.78 -15.03
CA LYS A 28 6.51 -6.66 -15.29
C LYS A 28 6.15 -5.40 -14.49
N TYR A 29 4.87 -5.23 -14.13
CA TYR A 29 4.38 -3.96 -13.56
C TYR A 29 3.87 -4.09 -12.13
N ASN A 30 3.53 -5.29 -11.64
CA ASN A 30 2.94 -5.48 -10.33
C ASN A 30 3.78 -4.87 -9.21
N LEU A 31 3.11 -4.50 -8.11
CA LEU A 31 3.75 -3.87 -6.95
C LEU A 31 4.40 -4.88 -6.00
N TYR A 32 4.11 -6.17 -6.15
CA TYR A 32 4.67 -7.21 -5.28
C TYR A 32 6.15 -7.50 -5.59
N ASP A 33 6.57 -7.38 -6.85
CA ASP A 33 7.92 -7.70 -7.31
C ASP A 33 8.76 -6.46 -7.63
N ASN A 34 8.11 -5.32 -7.94
CA ASN A 34 8.78 -4.13 -8.41
C ASN A 34 9.13 -3.14 -7.29
N ARG A 35 10.10 -2.27 -7.56
CA ARG A 35 10.57 -1.27 -6.58
C ARG A 35 9.58 -0.12 -6.45
N PHE A 36 9.46 0.41 -5.22
CA PHE A 36 8.69 1.60 -4.91
C PHE A 36 9.53 2.87 -5.02
N SER A 37 8.89 3.96 -5.40
CA SER A 37 9.51 5.28 -5.38
C SER A 37 9.63 5.79 -3.95
N ARG A 38 10.87 6.03 -3.48
CA ARG A 38 11.10 6.65 -2.18
C ARG A 38 10.52 8.07 -2.11
N VAL A 39 10.56 8.78 -3.21
CA VAL A 39 10.11 10.17 -3.28
C VAL A 39 8.59 10.26 -3.14
N LEU A 40 7.83 9.39 -3.81
CA LEU A 40 6.38 9.35 -3.65
C LEU A 40 5.97 8.87 -2.26
N ALA A 41 6.67 7.88 -1.71
CA ALA A 41 6.46 7.45 -0.34
C ALA A 41 6.67 8.61 0.66
N LEU A 42 7.71 9.42 0.47
CA LEU A 42 7.99 10.60 1.30
C LEU A 42 6.86 11.62 1.20
N ILE A 43 6.41 11.95 -0.01
CA ILE A 43 5.30 12.89 -0.23
C ILE A 43 4.01 12.38 0.43
N ALA A 44 3.68 11.12 0.23
CA ALA A 44 2.47 10.52 0.79
C ALA A 44 2.47 10.49 2.32
N PHE A 45 3.65 10.31 2.93
CA PHE A 45 3.78 10.25 4.38
C PHE A 45 3.91 11.61 5.05
N THR A 46 4.65 12.54 4.47
CA THR A 46 4.91 13.86 5.09
C THR A 46 3.93 14.94 4.66
N GLY A 47 3.25 14.75 3.53
CA GLY A 47 2.43 15.78 2.90
C GLY A 47 3.23 16.90 2.22
N TYR A 48 4.55 16.86 2.27
CA TYR A 48 5.40 17.85 1.59
C TYR A 48 5.58 17.47 0.13
N GLY A 49 4.87 18.17 -0.77
CA GLY A 49 5.01 18.04 -2.20
C GLY A 49 6.18 18.88 -2.71
N SER A 50 7.11 18.26 -3.41
CA SER A 50 7.90 18.96 -4.41
C SER A 50 7.22 18.76 -5.77
N SER A 51 7.36 19.71 -6.68
CA SER A 51 6.87 19.59 -8.06
C SER A 51 7.70 18.52 -8.78
N ILE A 52 7.35 17.24 -8.55
CA ILE A 52 8.07 16.12 -9.16
C ILE A 52 7.46 15.87 -10.53
N ARG A 53 8.19 16.28 -11.53
CA ARG A 53 8.02 15.81 -12.90
C ARG A 53 8.77 14.47 -13.01
N SER A 54 8.16 13.39 -12.61
CA SER A 54 8.72 12.07 -12.87
C SER A 54 7.74 11.23 -13.67
N SER A 55 8.25 10.54 -14.64
CA SER A 55 7.58 9.48 -15.38
C SER A 55 7.42 8.24 -14.51
N LEU A 56 6.78 8.38 -13.33
CA LEU A 56 6.61 7.28 -12.40
C LEU A 56 5.48 6.40 -12.86
N ALA A 57 5.85 5.23 -13.32
CA ALA A 57 4.92 4.29 -13.89
C ALA A 57 4.01 3.62 -12.84
N SER A 58 4.51 3.38 -11.62
CA SER A 58 3.74 2.64 -10.60
C SER A 58 4.15 3.05 -9.19
N CYS A 59 3.18 3.23 -8.32
CA CYS A 59 3.41 3.53 -6.92
C CYS A 59 2.20 3.09 -6.08
N PRO A 60 2.38 2.30 -5.00
CA PRO A 60 1.28 1.82 -4.19
C PRO A 60 0.50 2.95 -3.51
N GLU A 61 1.11 4.11 -3.31
CA GLU A 61 0.48 5.27 -2.70
C GLU A 61 -0.68 5.84 -3.53
N PHE A 62 -0.73 5.60 -4.84
CA PHE A 62 -1.84 6.05 -5.69
C PHE A 62 -3.17 5.36 -5.37
N THR A 63 -3.14 4.18 -4.82
CA THR A 63 -4.31 3.35 -4.53
C THR A 63 -4.50 3.08 -3.03
N THR A 64 -3.66 3.67 -2.18
CA THR A 64 -3.76 3.51 -0.74
C THR A 64 -4.85 4.43 -0.17
N ASN A 65 -5.90 3.85 0.42
CA ASN A 65 -7.05 4.57 0.97
C ASN A 65 -6.85 4.98 2.44
N GLY A 66 -7.56 6.02 2.86
CA GLY A 66 -7.66 6.49 4.24
C GLY A 66 -6.94 7.80 4.52
N MET A 67 -7.32 8.47 5.61
CA MET A 67 -6.92 9.85 5.94
C MET A 67 -5.55 9.98 6.61
N LEU A 68 -5.04 8.92 7.23
CA LEU A 68 -3.76 8.99 7.93
C LEU A 68 -2.58 9.02 6.94
N PRO A 69 -1.52 9.77 7.25
CA PRO A 69 -0.26 9.70 6.52
C PRO A 69 0.22 8.25 6.45
N LYS A 70 0.48 7.75 5.27
CA LYS A 70 0.95 6.38 5.11
C LYS A 70 1.78 6.20 3.86
N CYS A 71 2.68 5.23 3.89
CA CYS A 71 3.44 4.82 2.73
C CYS A 71 3.87 3.36 2.82
N TRP A 72 4.11 2.79 1.67
CA TRP A 72 4.65 1.45 1.54
C TRP A 72 6.17 1.50 1.32
N ARG A 73 6.89 0.64 2.00
CA ARG A 73 8.34 0.51 1.86
C ARG A 73 8.74 -0.94 1.65
N ARG A 74 9.71 -1.15 0.76
CA ARG A 74 10.33 -2.45 0.55
C ARG A 74 11.75 -2.45 1.11
N SER A 75 12.08 -3.46 1.91
CA SER A 75 13.43 -3.73 2.38
C SER A 75 13.76 -5.20 2.09
N GLY A 76 14.61 -5.44 1.11
CA GLY A 76 14.81 -6.77 0.55
C GLY A 76 13.48 -7.32 0.00
N ASN A 77 13.10 -8.51 0.46
CA ASN A 77 11.85 -9.17 0.07
C ASN A 77 10.65 -8.82 0.97
N VAL A 78 10.84 -7.97 1.97
CA VAL A 78 9.78 -7.62 2.91
C VAL A 78 9.18 -6.27 2.55
N ILE A 79 7.87 -6.26 2.33
CA ILE A 79 7.07 -5.05 2.13
C ILE A 79 6.38 -4.71 3.44
N ARG A 80 6.48 -3.44 3.88
CA ARG A 80 5.83 -2.92 5.08
C ARG A 80 5.04 -1.67 4.78
N LEU A 81 3.86 -1.58 5.40
CA LEU A 81 3.10 -0.35 5.50
C LEU A 81 3.59 0.44 6.71
N TYR A 82 3.82 1.73 6.53
CA TYR A 82 4.09 2.71 7.57
C TYR A 82 2.91 3.65 7.67
N LYS A 83 2.33 3.80 8.87
CA LYS A 83 1.21 4.71 9.14
C LYS A 83 1.62 5.70 10.22
N GLY A 84 1.57 6.97 9.89
CA GLY A 84 1.79 8.06 10.84
C GLY A 84 0.50 8.42 11.57
N GLY A 85 0.63 9.34 12.52
CA GLY A 85 -0.50 9.92 13.23
C GLY A 85 -1.00 11.21 12.56
N THR A 86 -2.18 11.65 12.97
CA THR A 86 -2.75 12.92 12.52
C THR A 86 -1.99 14.13 13.08
N LYS A 87 -1.98 15.23 12.34
CA LYS A 87 -1.45 16.52 12.80
C LYS A 87 -2.63 17.46 13.05
N GLY A 88 -2.79 17.93 14.30
CA GLY A 88 -3.80 18.92 14.66
C GLY A 88 -5.22 18.42 14.91
N ALA A 89 -5.47 17.10 14.91
CA ALA A 89 -6.74 16.52 15.32
C ALA A 89 -6.75 16.07 16.77
N SER A 90 -7.89 15.66 17.31
CA SER A 90 -8.09 15.31 18.73
C SER A 90 -7.15 14.24 19.27
N ASN A 91 -6.69 13.29 18.45
CA ASN A 91 -5.76 12.23 18.83
C ASN A 91 -4.29 12.55 18.54
N THR A 92 -4.02 13.68 17.97
CA THR A 92 -2.74 14.28 17.57
C THR A 92 -1.54 13.35 17.67
N GLY A 93 -1.31 12.53 16.65
CA GLY A 93 -0.13 11.68 16.53
C GLY A 93 -0.13 10.41 17.38
N ARG A 94 -1.22 10.09 18.08
CA ARG A 94 -1.32 8.90 18.96
C ARG A 94 -1.85 7.64 18.27
N GLU A 95 -2.33 7.75 17.05
CA GLU A 95 -2.90 6.63 16.29
C GLU A 95 -1.92 5.45 16.14
N PRO A 96 -0.60 5.66 15.95
CA PRO A 96 0.36 4.55 15.91
C PRO A 96 0.37 3.71 17.19
N TYR A 97 0.22 4.36 18.36
CA TYR A 97 0.11 3.65 19.65
C TYR A 97 -1.20 2.84 19.73
N SER A 98 -2.31 3.40 19.25
CA SER A 98 -3.60 2.71 19.27
C SER A 98 -3.55 1.42 18.44
N GLU A 99 -2.97 1.46 17.25
CA GLU A 99 -2.79 0.28 16.40
C GLU A 99 -1.87 -0.76 17.07
N TYR A 100 -0.76 -0.31 17.64
CA TYR A 100 0.18 -1.18 18.32
C TYR A 100 -0.47 -1.89 19.52
N TYR A 101 -1.12 -1.13 20.44
CA TYR A 101 -1.74 -1.72 21.63
C TYR A 101 -2.94 -2.61 21.26
N ALA A 102 -3.74 -2.24 20.26
CA ALA A 102 -4.81 -3.10 19.78
C ALA A 102 -4.27 -4.46 19.27
N ALA A 103 -3.15 -4.47 18.55
CA ALA A 103 -2.50 -5.70 18.11
C ALA A 103 -1.96 -6.53 19.29
N GLN A 104 -1.39 -5.88 20.34
CA GLN A 104 -0.94 -6.61 21.54
C GLN A 104 -2.13 -7.24 22.30
N ILE A 105 -3.23 -6.51 22.44
CA ILE A 105 -4.46 -7.03 23.08
C ILE A 105 -5.01 -8.21 22.29
N ALA A 106 -5.11 -8.08 20.97
CA ALA A 106 -5.57 -9.17 20.09
C ALA A 106 -4.71 -10.43 20.28
N LYS A 107 -3.39 -10.26 20.35
CA LYS A 107 -2.45 -11.38 20.60
C LYS A 107 -2.69 -12.06 21.95
N ILE A 108 -2.91 -11.29 23.03
CA ILE A 108 -3.20 -11.84 24.37
C ILE A 108 -4.52 -12.59 24.36
N LEU A 109 -5.52 -12.10 23.63
CA LEU A 109 -6.84 -12.72 23.52
C LEU A 109 -6.88 -13.91 22.52
N GLY A 110 -5.77 -14.25 21.87
CA GLY A 110 -5.72 -15.31 20.87
C GLY A 110 -6.50 -14.99 19.58
N ILE A 111 -6.75 -13.70 19.30
CA ILE A 111 -7.44 -13.25 18.09
C ILE A 111 -6.43 -13.18 16.95
N ASN A 112 -6.75 -13.81 15.83
CA ASN A 112 -5.93 -13.69 14.62
C ASN A 112 -6.08 -12.28 14.03
N ALA A 113 -5.08 -11.45 14.23
CA ALA A 113 -5.05 -10.05 13.79
C ALA A 113 -3.66 -9.70 13.21
N ILE A 114 -3.63 -8.63 12.42
CA ILE A 114 -2.37 -8.12 11.85
C ILE A 114 -1.47 -7.63 12.99
N GLU A 115 -0.21 -8.09 12.99
CA GLU A 115 0.79 -7.60 13.93
C GLU A 115 1.26 -6.19 13.55
N TYR A 116 1.12 -5.25 14.48
CA TYR A 116 1.66 -3.91 14.38
C TYR A 116 2.84 -3.71 15.31
N ASN A 117 3.87 -3.03 14.80
CA ASN A 117 5.05 -2.61 15.58
C ASN A 117 5.17 -1.08 15.54
N LEU A 118 5.76 -0.49 16.60
CA LEU A 118 6.13 0.92 16.58
C LEU A 118 7.47 1.13 15.86
N SER A 119 7.55 2.20 15.10
CA SER A 119 8.74 2.58 14.36
C SER A 119 8.83 4.11 14.23
N LYS A 120 9.92 4.57 13.64
CA LYS A 120 10.07 5.95 13.17
C LYS A 120 10.47 5.95 11.72
N TRP A 121 9.85 6.83 10.94
CA TRP A 121 10.26 7.08 9.57
C TRP A 121 10.30 8.59 9.31
N GLU A 122 11.41 9.06 8.73
CA GLU A 122 11.70 10.49 8.52
C GLU A 122 11.49 11.34 9.82
N GLY A 123 11.87 10.77 10.96
CA GLY A 123 11.75 11.41 12.28
C GLY A 123 10.37 11.31 12.94
N GLU A 124 9.34 10.95 12.21
CA GLU A 124 7.96 10.86 12.71
C GLU A 124 7.66 9.46 13.27
N LEU A 125 6.92 9.42 14.40
CA LEU A 125 6.39 8.18 14.96
C LEU A 125 5.39 7.53 14.00
N CYS A 126 5.49 6.23 13.82
CA CYS A 126 4.55 5.46 13.00
C CYS A 126 4.34 4.05 13.55
N SER A 127 3.20 3.46 13.23
CA SER A 127 2.98 2.02 13.30
C SER A 127 3.40 1.37 12.00
N THR A 128 3.84 0.11 12.07
CA THR A 128 4.22 -0.65 10.89
C THR A 128 3.65 -2.06 10.94
N CYS A 129 3.18 -2.55 9.81
CA CYS A 129 2.83 -3.96 9.62
C CYS A 129 3.47 -4.50 8.34
N VAL A 130 3.71 -5.81 8.33
CA VAL A 130 4.16 -6.52 7.12
C VAL A 130 2.98 -6.69 6.18
N LEU A 131 3.23 -6.61 4.88
CA LEU A 131 2.23 -6.94 3.87
C LEU A 131 1.74 -8.38 4.07
N PHE A 132 0.42 -8.54 4.14
CA PHE A 132 -0.26 -9.82 4.37
C PHE A 132 -1.00 -10.34 3.12
N THR A 133 -0.93 -9.61 2.03
CA THR A 133 -1.45 -9.99 0.71
C THR A 133 -0.35 -10.53 -0.19
N SER A 134 -0.71 -11.27 -1.22
CA SER A 134 0.22 -11.77 -2.23
C SER A 134 -0.32 -11.47 -3.64
N LYS A 135 0.54 -11.58 -4.65
CA LYS A 135 0.15 -11.41 -6.05
C LYS A 135 -0.71 -12.57 -6.59
N GLU A 136 -0.74 -13.68 -5.89
CA GLU A 136 -1.41 -14.91 -6.31
C GLU A 136 -2.79 -15.06 -5.70
N LYS A 137 -3.05 -14.36 -4.58
CA LYS A 137 -4.30 -14.53 -3.85
C LYS A 137 -4.73 -13.23 -3.15
N PRO A 138 -5.83 -12.59 -3.57
CA PRO A 138 -6.40 -11.47 -2.85
C PRO A 138 -6.99 -11.90 -1.50
N PRO A 139 -7.12 -10.97 -0.53
CA PRO A 139 -7.70 -11.26 0.77
C PRO A 139 -9.15 -11.72 0.62
N GLY A 140 -9.47 -12.89 1.17
CA GLY A 140 -10.83 -13.43 1.22
C GLY A 140 -11.20 -14.43 0.13
N GLU A 141 -10.34 -14.71 -0.83
CA GLU A 141 -10.57 -15.78 -1.81
C GLU A 141 -10.18 -17.15 -1.26
N SER A 142 -11.02 -18.16 -1.52
CA SER A 142 -10.74 -19.56 -1.20
C SER A 142 -9.84 -20.19 -2.25
N ASP A 143 -9.21 -21.34 -1.93
CA ASP A 143 -8.34 -22.07 -2.86
C ASP A 143 -9.07 -22.60 -4.12
N ASN A 144 -10.40 -22.45 -4.17
CA ASN A 144 -11.25 -22.90 -5.27
C ASN A 144 -11.66 -21.77 -6.24
N ASP A 145 -11.23 -20.52 -6.00
CA ASP A 145 -11.57 -19.41 -6.86
C ASP A 145 -10.62 -19.30 -8.07
N PRO A 146 -11.11 -18.91 -9.25
CA PRO A 146 -10.28 -18.79 -10.44
C PRO A 146 -9.26 -17.65 -10.28
N PRO A 147 -8.12 -17.69 -10.99
CA PRO A 147 -7.11 -16.64 -10.93
C PRO A 147 -7.70 -15.28 -11.36
N ALA A 148 -7.20 -14.23 -10.73
CA ALA A 148 -7.64 -12.87 -10.97
C ALA A 148 -7.70 -12.48 -12.45
N ALA A 149 -8.83 -11.97 -12.87
CA ALA A 149 -9.06 -11.52 -14.24
C ALA A 149 -8.48 -10.12 -14.48
N SER A 150 -7.86 -9.90 -15.63
CA SER A 150 -7.52 -8.54 -16.09
C SER A 150 -8.78 -7.82 -16.57
N LEU A 151 -9.02 -6.61 -16.09
CA LEU A 151 -10.06 -5.74 -16.62
C LEU A 151 -9.46 -4.86 -17.71
N THR A 152 -9.96 -5.00 -18.93
CA THR A 152 -9.62 -4.11 -20.05
C THR A 152 -10.71 -3.04 -20.20
N CYS A 153 -10.30 -1.78 -20.28
CA CYS A 153 -11.22 -0.69 -20.62
C CYS A 153 -11.15 -0.45 -22.13
N SER A 154 -12.25 -0.73 -22.85
CA SER A 154 -12.44 -0.24 -24.22
C SER A 154 -12.69 1.27 -24.17
N ASN A 155 -12.01 2.02 -25.01
CA ASN A 155 -12.34 3.43 -25.25
C ASN A 155 -13.48 3.45 -26.29
N ASP A 156 -14.72 3.64 -25.84
CA ASP A 156 -15.81 4.14 -26.67
C ASP A 156 -15.86 5.66 -26.61
#